data_73f1b63e87d05a02d8f3896ac2b75d45
#
_entry.id   73f1b63e87d05a02d8f3896ac2b75d45
#
_cell.length_a   1.000
_cell.length_b   1.000
_cell.length_c   1.000
_cell.angle_alpha   90.00
_cell.angle_beta   90.00
_cell.angle_gamma   90.00
#
_symmetry.space_group_name_H-M   'P 1'
#
loop_
_entity.id
_entity.type
_entity.pdbx_description
1 polymer ?
#
loop_
_entity_poly.entity_id
_entity_poly.type
_entity_poly.pdbx_seq_one_letter_code
_entity_poly.pdbx_strand_id
1 'polypeptide(L)'
;TLSMGGLAHVLWIGLPLAACVAVGAALGPTDLVAFASLSERFTFPKRISNILKGEGLLNDASGLIAFRVALIAWTTGTFSITQAGISLAISIVGGLAVGLMTALINRFLHSFLLSVRATDIASELLLDLSLPLLTFFIAEGIHVSGIIAVVVAGILKASRFKKINLLEAQVDTVTE
;
A
#
# COMPACT_ATOMS: atom_id res chain seq x y z
N THR A 1 -2.28 -16.10 8.65
CA THR A 1 -1.27 -15.55 9.58
C THR A 1 -1.20 -16.34 10.88
N LEU A 2 -2.27 -16.35 11.73
CA LEU A 2 -2.27 -17.06 13.02
C LEU A 2 -2.17 -18.58 12.88
N SER A 3 -2.83 -19.17 11.88
CA SER A 3 -2.75 -20.62 11.61
C SER A 3 -1.35 -21.05 11.19
N MET A 4 -0.68 -20.27 10.34
CA MET A 4 0.69 -20.55 9.91
C MET A 4 1.70 -20.34 11.05
N GLY A 5 1.49 -19.30 11.88
CA GLY A 5 2.29 -19.09 13.09
C GLY A 5 2.13 -20.22 14.10
N GLY A 6 0.90 -20.71 14.29
CA GLY A 6 0.62 -21.88 15.13
C GLY A 6 1.29 -23.16 14.62
N LEU A 7 1.23 -23.41 13.32
CA LEU A 7 1.92 -24.54 12.68
C LEU A 7 3.44 -24.44 12.87
N ALA A 8 4.02 -23.26 12.68
CA ALA A 8 5.44 -23.02 12.90
C ALA A 8 5.85 -23.29 14.35
N HIS A 9 4.99 -22.92 15.33
CA HIS A 9 5.26 -23.20 16.74
C HIS A 9 5.23 -24.70 17.08
N VAL A 10 4.35 -25.45 16.43
CA VAL A 10 4.27 -26.91 16.60
C VAL A 10 5.44 -27.63 15.93
N LEU A 11 5.86 -27.17 14.76
CA LEU A 11 6.95 -27.80 13.99
C LEU A 11 8.34 -27.45 14.54
N TRP A 12 8.49 -26.26 15.12
CA TRP A 12 9.77 -25.77 15.65
C TRP A 12 9.71 -25.63 17.17
N ILE A 13 9.87 -26.72 17.86
CA ILE A 13 9.92 -26.79 19.34
C ILE A 13 11.14 -25.99 19.82
N GLY A 14 10.90 -24.83 20.45
CA GLY A 14 11.95 -23.94 20.99
C GLY A 14 11.97 -22.52 20.42
N LEU A 15 11.21 -22.23 19.37
CA LEU A 15 11.03 -20.85 18.90
C LEU A 15 10.00 -20.11 19.78
N PRO A 16 10.29 -18.86 20.19
CA PRO A 16 9.32 -18.03 20.89
C PRO A 16 8.07 -17.83 20.04
N LEU A 17 6.90 -17.80 20.67
CA LEU A 17 5.62 -17.63 19.99
C LEU A 17 5.61 -16.38 19.09
N ALA A 18 6.24 -15.29 19.53
CA ALA A 18 6.38 -14.07 18.76
C ALA A 18 7.14 -14.29 17.43
N ALA A 19 8.22 -15.08 17.43
CA ALA A 19 8.94 -15.43 16.20
C ALA A 19 8.06 -16.27 15.25
N CYS A 20 7.29 -17.21 15.78
CA CYS A 20 6.36 -18.02 15.00
C CYS A 20 5.24 -17.16 14.37
N VAL A 21 4.73 -16.18 15.11
CA VAL A 21 3.75 -15.21 14.58
C VAL A 21 4.37 -14.33 13.49
N ALA A 22 5.63 -13.91 13.65
CA ALA A 22 6.34 -13.15 12.60
C ALA A 22 6.48 -13.97 11.30
N VAL A 23 6.87 -15.23 11.39
CA VAL A 23 6.91 -16.14 10.23
C VAL A 23 5.54 -16.30 9.60
N GLY A 24 4.50 -16.53 10.41
CA GLY A 24 3.12 -16.64 9.92
C GLY A 24 2.59 -15.35 9.28
N ALA A 25 3.05 -14.20 9.76
CA ALA A 25 2.71 -12.90 9.19
C ALA A 25 3.43 -12.65 7.84
N ALA A 26 4.67 -13.07 7.71
CA ALA A 26 5.45 -12.97 6.48
C ALA A 26 4.92 -13.90 5.37
N LEU A 27 4.43 -15.09 5.73
CA LEU A 27 3.91 -16.09 4.79
C LEU A 27 2.39 -15.97 4.54
N GLY A 28 1.71 -15.11 5.29
CA GLY A 28 0.25 -15.00 5.22
C GLY A 28 -0.32 -14.18 4.07
N PRO A 29 0.36 -13.15 3.57
CA PRO A 29 -0.12 -12.35 2.45
C PRO A 29 -0.28 -13.15 1.16
N THR A 30 -1.35 -12.89 0.42
CA THR A 30 -1.61 -13.51 -0.89
C THR A 30 -0.92 -12.71 -1.99
N ASP A 31 -0.31 -13.40 -2.95
CA ASP A 31 0.41 -12.76 -4.05
C ASP A 31 -0.55 -12.12 -5.07
N LEU A 32 -0.63 -10.79 -5.05
CA LEU A 32 -1.39 -10.00 -6.02
C LEU A 32 -0.85 -10.11 -7.45
N VAL A 33 0.44 -10.36 -7.62
CA VAL A 33 1.07 -10.50 -8.93
C VAL A 33 0.64 -11.82 -9.56
N ALA A 34 0.55 -12.89 -8.77
CA ALA A 34 0.00 -14.16 -9.22
C ALA A 34 -1.46 -14.01 -9.66
N PHE A 35 -2.28 -13.27 -8.89
CA PHE A 35 -3.66 -13.00 -9.30
C PHE A 35 -3.72 -12.13 -10.57
N ALA A 36 -2.87 -11.12 -10.72
CA ALA A 36 -2.83 -10.27 -11.90
C ALA A 36 -2.51 -11.11 -13.16
N SER A 37 -1.47 -11.96 -13.10
CA SER A 37 -1.08 -12.83 -14.21
C SER A 37 -2.18 -13.86 -14.57
N LEU A 38 -2.93 -14.34 -13.57
CA LEU A 38 -4.07 -15.23 -13.80
C LEU A 38 -5.24 -14.49 -14.46
N SER A 39 -5.45 -13.22 -14.08
CA SER A 39 -6.52 -12.38 -14.64
C SER A 39 -6.30 -11.97 -16.10
N GLU A 40 -5.08 -12.08 -16.61
CA GLU A 40 -4.77 -11.90 -18.03
C GLU A 40 -5.21 -13.13 -18.87
N ARG A 41 -5.18 -14.31 -18.26
CA ARG A 41 -5.56 -15.59 -18.94
C ARG A 41 -7.02 -15.92 -18.80
N PHE A 42 -7.67 -15.50 -17.73
CA PHE A 42 -9.06 -15.78 -17.41
C PHE A 42 -9.84 -14.49 -17.21
N THR A 43 -11.00 -14.39 -17.87
CA THR A 43 -11.91 -13.25 -17.72
C THR A 43 -12.70 -13.37 -16.42
N PHE A 44 -12.32 -12.60 -15.42
CA PHE A 44 -13.09 -12.50 -14.17
C PHE A 44 -14.10 -11.35 -14.25
N PRO A 45 -15.31 -11.51 -13.69
CA PRO A 45 -16.23 -10.39 -13.52
C PRO A 45 -15.54 -9.23 -12.79
N LYS A 46 -15.70 -7.99 -13.28
CA LYS A 46 -15.03 -6.80 -12.73
C LYS A 46 -15.19 -6.67 -11.20
N ARG A 47 -16.37 -7.04 -10.69
CA ARG A 47 -16.67 -6.99 -9.25
C ARG A 47 -15.76 -7.93 -8.46
N ILE A 48 -15.58 -9.16 -8.93
CA ILE A 48 -14.73 -10.18 -8.27
C ILE A 48 -13.27 -9.74 -8.34
N SER A 49 -12.80 -9.28 -9.50
CA SER A 49 -11.44 -8.79 -9.68
C SER A 49 -11.12 -7.62 -8.72
N ASN A 50 -12.04 -6.67 -8.58
CA ASN A 50 -11.85 -5.54 -7.67
C ASN A 50 -11.84 -5.94 -6.18
N ILE A 51 -12.68 -6.91 -5.79
CA ILE A 51 -12.70 -7.44 -4.43
C ILE A 51 -11.38 -8.15 -4.12
N LEU A 52 -10.92 -9.04 -4.99
CA LEU A 52 -9.67 -9.78 -4.79
C LEU A 52 -8.44 -8.86 -4.76
N LYS A 53 -8.40 -7.81 -5.62
CA LYS A 53 -7.35 -6.80 -5.56
C LYS A 53 -7.38 -6.00 -4.25
N GLY A 54 -8.55 -5.62 -3.78
CA GLY A 54 -8.71 -4.91 -2.51
C GLY A 54 -8.35 -5.78 -1.31
N GLU A 55 -8.76 -7.05 -1.31
CA GLU A 55 -8.41 -8.02 -0.29
C GLU A 55 -6.89 -8.21 -0.19
N GLY A 56 -6.22 -8.43 -1.33
CA GLY A 56 -4.78 -8.62 -1.37
C GLY A 56 -4.03 -7.41 -0.80
N LEU A 57 -4.39 -6.18 -1.20
CA LEU A 57 -3.79 -4.96 -0.66
C LEU A 57 -3.95 -4.82 0.85
N LEU A 58 -5.14 -5.14 1.39
CA LEU A 58 -5.39 -5.10 2.83
C LEU A 58 -4.66 -6.22 3.57
N ASN A 59 -4.57 -7.40 2.95
CA ASN A 59 -3.86 -8.54 3.50
C ASN A 59 -2.35 -8.27 3.61
N ASP A 60 -1.74 -7.69 2.58
CA ASP A 60 -0.33 -7.29 2.58
C ASP A 60 -0.05 -6.26 3.69
N ALA A 61 -0.86 -5.21 3.77
CA ALA A 61 -0.72 -4.19 4.80
C ALA A 61 -0.87 -4.80 6.21
N SER A 62 -1.88 -5.63 6.44
CA SER A 62 -2.12 -6.27 7.74
C SER A 62 -1.03 -7.28 8.10
N GLY A 63 -0.51 -8.03 7.12
CA GLY A 63 0.60 -8.96 7.28
C GLY A 63 1.88 -8.25 7.73
N LEU A 64 2.24 -7.14 7.07
CA LEU A 64 3.42 -6.36 7.44
C LEU A 64 3.31 -5.76 8.84
N ILE A 65 2.12 -5.27 9.22
CA ILE A 65 1.90 -4.73 10.56
C ILE A 65 2.02 -5.85 11.61
N ALA A 66 1.40 -7.00 11.37
CA ALA A 66 1.50 -8.15 12.26
C ALA A 66 2.95 -8.64 12.40
N PHE A 67 3.71 -8.64 11.29
CA PHE A 67 5.14 -8.98 11.29
C PHE A 67 5.95 -8.01 12.18
N ARG A 68 5.75 -6.69 12.02
CA ARG A 68 6.46 -5.68 12.82
C ARG A 68 6.15 -5.81 14.32
N VAL A 69 4.87 -5.98 14.68
CA VAL A 69 4.45 -6.15 16.06
C VAL A 69 5.07 -7.42 16.67
N ALA A 70 5.06 -8.52 15.92
CA ALA A 70 5.66 -9.79 16.35
C ALA A 70 7.19 -9.67 16.49
N LEU A 71 7.86 -8.95 15.60
CA LEU A 71 9.30 -8.72 15.65
C LEU A 71 9.69 -7.89 16.88
N ILE A 72 8.94 -6.82 17.18
CA ILE A 72 9.15 -6.03 18.40
C ILE A 72 8.95 -6.88 19.64
N ALA A 73 7.87 -7.67 19.71
CA ALA A 73 7.61 -8.57 20.84
C ALA A 73 8.72 -9.59 21.03
N TRP A 74 9.30 -10.10 19.92
CA TRP A 74 10.41 -11.05 19.98
C TRP A 74 11.69 -10.38 20.47
N THR A 75 12.03 -9.19 19.97
CA THR A 75 13.29 -8.50 20.32
C THR A 75 13.28 -7.88 21.72
N THR A 76 12.12 -7.44 22.20
CA THR A 76 11.97 -6.82 23.54
C THR A 76 11.63 -7.84 24.63
N GLY A 77 11.21 -9.04 24.26
CA GLY A 77 10.75 -10.08 25.21
C GLY A 77 9.43 -9.74 25.90
N THR A 78 8.80 -8.61 25.60
CA THR A 78 7.55 -8.15 26.20
C THR A 78 6.49 -7.91 25.12
N PHE A 79 5.31 -8.49 25.27
CA PHE A 79 4.17 -8.25 24.42
C PHE A 79 3.12 -7.42 25.17
N SER A 80 2.92 -6.19 24.74
CA SER A 80 1.86 -5.32 25.24
C SER A 80 0.85 -5.05 24.13
N ILE A 81 -0.37 -5.55 24.30
CA ILE A 81 -1.49 -5.30 23.38
C ILE A 81 -1.73 -3.81 23.21
N THR A 82 -1.61 -3.03 24.28
CA THR A 82 -1.81 -1.59 24.25
C THR A 82 -0.74 -0.89 23.39
N GLN A 83 0.53 -1.22 23.56
CA GLN A 83 1.61 -0.66 22.75
C GLN A 83 1.49 -1.09 21.29
N ALA A 84 1.15 -2.34 21.02
CA ALA A 84 0.90 -2.84 19.67
C ALA A 84 -0.26 -2.08 19.01
N GLY A 85 -1.36 -1.85 19.70
CA GLY A 85 -2.51 -1.10 19.22
C GLY A 85 -2.19 0.37 18.93
N ILE A 86 -1.43 1.03 19.80
CA ILE A 86 -0.99 2.41 19.61
C ILE A 86 -0.04 2.50 18.41
N SER A 87 0.94 1.62 18.30
CA SER A 87 1.89 1.58 17.18
C SER A 87 1.16 1.35 15.85
N LEU A 88 0.16 0.46 15.85
CA LEU A 88 -0.70 0.21 14.70
C LEU A 88 -1.46 1.47 14.28
N ALA A 89 -2.11 2.15 15.23
CA ALA A 89 -2.86 3.38 14.97
C ALA A 89 -1.94 4.48 14.42
N ILE A 90 -0.76 4.67 15.00
CA ILE A 90 0.24 5.64 14.52
C ILE A 90 0.69 5.27 13.09
N SER A 91 0.95 3.99 12.81
CA SER A 91 1.35 3.54 11.48
C SER A 91 0.27 3.80 10.43
N ILE A 92 -1.00 3.57 10.76
CA ILE A 92 -2.12 3.81 9.84
C ILE A 92 -2.30 5.31 9.63
N VAL A 93 -2.49 6.09 10.69
CA VAL A 93 -2.76 7.54 10.61
C VAL A 93 -1.59 8.27 9.97
N GLY A 94 -0.36 7.91 10.35
CA GLY A 94 0.85 8.47 9.76
C GLY A 94 0.98 8.11 8.28
N GLY A 95 0.70 6.86 7.89
CA GLY A 95 0.68 6.43 6.50
C GLY A 95 -0.35 7.21 5.66
N LEU A 96 -1.58 7.40 6.19
CA LEU A 96 -2.60 8.22 5.55
C LEU A 96 -2.11 9.68 5.35
N ALA A 97 -1.51 10.27 6.38
CA ALA A 97 -1.01 11.65 6.32
C ALA A 97 0.12 11.80 5.29
N VAL A 98 1.11 10.90 5.29
CA VAL A 98 2.21 10.91 4.32
C VAL A 98 1.68 10.70 2.90
N GLY A 99 0.77 9.74 2.69
CA GLY A 99 0.17 9.50 1.38
C GLY A 99 -0.60 10.71 0.84
N LEU A 100 -1.34 11.41 1.72
CA LEU A 100 -2.02 12.66 1.36
C LEU A 100 -1.01 13.76 1.00
N MET A 101 0.01 13.97 1.84
CA MET A 101 1.04 15.00 1.59
C MET A 101 1.80 14.76 0.28
N THR A 102 2.24 13.53 0.04
CA THR A 102 2.98 13.20 -1.20
C THR A 102 2.10 13.32 -2.44
N ALA A 103 0.79 12.98 -2.35
CA ALA A 103 -0.16 13.24 -3.44
C ALA A 103 -0.33 14.73 -3.73
N LEU A 104 -0.38 15.59 -2.69
CA LEU A 104 -0.48 17.05 -2.85
C LEU A 104 0.82 17.63 -3.44
N ILE A 105 1.97 17.19 -2.97
CA ILE A 105 3.28 17.60 -3.51
C ILE A 105 3.42 17.20 -4.98
N ASN A 106 3.06 15.97 -5.33
CA ASN A 106 3.06 15.50 -6.72
C ASN A 106 2.13 16.36 -7.59
N ARG A 107 0.95 16.69 -7.08
CA ARG A 107 0.01 17.59 -7.76
C ARG A 107 0.63 18.96 -8.05
N PHE A 108 1.29 19.54 -7.06
CA PHE A 108 1.96 20.84 -7.20
C PHE A 108 3.11 20.77 -8.22
N LEU A 109 3.94 19.73 -8.10
CA LEU A 109 5.08 19.51 -8.99
C LEU A 109 4.63 19.33 -10.45
N HIS A 110 3.61 18.51 -10.69
CA HIS A 110 3.03 18.32 -12.02
C HIS A 110 2.47 19.64 -12.59
N SER A 111 1.74 20.41 -11.77
CA SER A 111 1.23 21.74 -12.19
C SER A 111 2.37 22.73 -12.51
N PHE A 112 3.45 22.67 -11.75
CA PHE A 112 4.63 23.51 -12.00
C PHE A 112 5.35 23.11 -13.30
N LEU A 113 5.56 21.81 -13.56
CA LEU A 113 6.15 21.35 -14.82
C LEU A 113 5.33 21.76 -16.04
N LEU A 114 4.01 21.67 -15.97
CA LEU A 114 3.11 22.14 -17.01
C LEU A 114 3.30 23.64 -17.28
N SER A 115 3.47 24.46 -16.24
CA SER A 115 3.63 25.92 -16.38
C SER A 115 4.97 26.30 -17.02
N VAL A 116 6.00 25.50 -16.85
CA VAL A 116 7.36 25.74 -17.41
C VAL A 116 7.52 25.10 -18.80
N ARG A 117 6.45 24.49 -19.36
CA ARG A 117 6.48 23.74 -20.64
C ARG A 117 7.55 22.63 -20.69
N ALA A 118 7.97 22.11 -19.53
CA ALA A 118 8.93 21.02 -19.41
C ALA A 118 8.24 19.65 -19.42
N THR A 119 7.18 19.50 -20.22
CA THR A 119 6.38 18.27 -20.30
C THR A 119 6.81 17.48 -21.53
N ASP A 120 7.84 16.66 -21.34
CA ASP A 120 8.03 15.54 -22.25
C ASP A 120 7.53 14.25 -21.56
N ILE A 121 7.24 13.24 -22.37
CA ILE A 121 6.72 11.93 -21.91
C ILE A 121 7.68 11.29 -20.87
N ALA A 122 8.98 11.52 -21.02
CA ALA A 122 9.99 10.96 -20.13
C ALA A 122 9.90 11.58 -18.73
N SER A 123 9.73 12.88 -18.63
CA SER A 123 9.59 13.60 -17.35
C SER A 123 8.30 13.19 -16.61
N GLU A 124 7.20 13.00 -17.33
CA GLU A 124 5.96 12.51 -16.73
C GLU A 124 6.09 11.08 -16.19
N LEU A 125 6.69 10.17 -16.97
CA LEU A 125 6.95 8.80 -16.56
C LEU A 125 7.87 8.72 -15.34
N LEU A 126 8.93 9.54 -15.30
CA LEU A 126 9.84 9.60 -14.16
C LEU A 126 9.13 10.06 -12.89
N LEU A 127 8.28 11.08 -12.97
CA LEU A 127 7.48 11.52 -11.82
C LEU A 127 6.49 10.45 -11.37
N ASP A 128 5.89 9.74 -12.30
CA ASP A 128 4.90 8.71 -12.02
C ASP A 128 5.51 7.47 -11.35
N LEU A 129 6.72 7.08 -11.76
CA LEU A 129 7.47 5.97 -11.19
C LEU A 129 8.14 6.36 -9.86
N SER A 130 8.57 7.62 -9.73
CA SER A 130 9.23 8.08 -8.50
C SER A 130 8.25 8.26 -7.34
N LEU A 131 6.99 8.62 -7.60
CA LEU A 131 6.00 8.89 -6.57
C LEU A 131 5.81 7.73 -5.58
N PRO A 132 5.50 6.48 -6.00
CA PRO A 132 5.30 5.39 -5.06
C PRO A 132 6.58 5.05 -4.29
N LEU A 133 7.75 5.10 -4.94
CA LEU A 133 9.03 4.81 -4.29
C LEU A 133 9.35 5.85 -3.21
N LEU A 134 9.29 7.14 -3.56
CA LEU A 134 9.55 8.22 -2.62
C LEU A 134 8.54 8.21 -1.46
N THR A 135 7.26 8.02 -1.76
CA THR A 135 6.21 7.92 -0.73
C THR A 135 6.50 6.79 0.25
N PHE A 136 6.88 5.62 -0.27
CA PHE A 136 7.22 4.46 0.54
C PHE A 136 8.43 4.75 1.45
N PHE A 137 9.54 5.21 0.88
CA PHE A 137 10.76 5.48 1.64
C PHE A 137 10.60 6.59 2.68
N ILE A 138 9.84 7.66 2.36
CA ILE A 138 9.55 8.73 3.32
C ILE A 138 8.75 8.18 4.50
N ALA A 139 7.70 7.40 4.24
CA ALA A 139 6.86 6.83 5.28
C ALA A 139 7.63 5.85 6.17
N GLU A 140 8.41 4.94 5.56
CA GLU A 140 9.25 3.98 6.30
C GLU A 140 10.34 4.69 7.12
N GLY A 141 10.93 5.77 6.61
CA GLY A 141 11.95 6.56 7.31
C GLY A 141 11.45 7.23 8.60
N ILE A 142 10.16 7.52 8.68
CA ILE A 142 9.51 8.06 9.90
C ILE A 142 8.73 7.00 10.68
N HIS A 143 8.96 5.72 10.36
CA HIS A 143 8.38 4.56 11.05
C HIS A 143 6.85 4.46 10.97
N VAL A 144 6.23 4.95 9.87
CA VAL A 144 4.82 4.73 9.56
C VAL A 144 4.64 3.79 8.37
N SER A 145 3.41 3.37 8.07
CA SER A 145 3.18 2.38 7.01
C SER A 145 3.39 2.96 5.61
N GLY A 146 4.47 2.55 4.95
CA GLY A 146 4.77 2.90 3.56
C GLY A 146 3.71 2.36 2.59
N ILE A 147 3.16 1.16 2.83
CA ILE A 147 2.13 0.57 1.98
C ILE A 147 0.85 1.42 2.00
N ILE A 148 0.37 1.79 3.19
CA ILE A 148 -0.82 2.65 3.33
C ILE A 148 -0.58 3.99 2.65
N ALA A 149 0.60 4.59 2.84
CA ALA A 149 0.95 5.86 2.22
C ALA A 149 0.92 5.80 0.68
N VAL A 150 1.50 4.76 0.08
CA VAL A 150 1.50 4.55 -1.37
C VAL A 150 0.10 4.32 -1.91
N VAL A 151 -0.71 3.51 -1.23
CA VAL A 151 -2.11 3.24 -1.63
C VAL A 151 -2.93 4.53 -1.63
N VAL A 152 -2.82 5.34 -0.59
CA VAL A 152 -3.53 6.62 -0.49
C VAL A 152 -3.08 7.59 -1.59
N ALA A 153 -1.77 7.74 -1.79
CA ALA A 153 -1.23 8.57 -2.86
C ALA A 153 -1.74 8.13 -4.25
N GLY A 154 -1.76 6.83 -4.51
CA GLY A 154 -2.26 6.23 -5.75
C GLY A 154 -3.75 6.47 -5.97
N ILE A 155 -4.59 6.27 -4.95
CA ILE A 155 -6.04 6.52 -5.04
C ILE A 155 -6.34 7.99 -5.33
N LEU A 156 -5.66 8.91 -4.64
CA LEU A 156 -5.83 10.34 -4.85
C LEU A 156 -5.39 10.79 -6.26
N LYS A 157 -4.33 10.18 -6.79
CA LYS A 157 -3.89 10.40 -8.16
C LYS A 157 -4.90 9.85 -9.18
N ALA A 158 -5.35 8.60 -9.01
CA ALA A 158 -6.29 7.95 -9.93
C ALA A 158 -7.65 8.63 -10.00
N SER A 159 -8.19 9.09 -8.87
CA SER A 159 -9.47 9.81 -8.82
C SER A 159 -9.45 11.12 -9.61
N ARG A 160 -8.29 11.73 -9.76
CA ARG A 160 -8.12 12.96 -10.55
C ARG A 160 -8.18 12.70 -12.06
N PHE A 161 -7.50 11.66 -12.53
CA PHE A 161 -7.55 11.28 -13.96
C PHE A 161 -8.99 11.00 -14.40
N LYS A 162 -9.76 10.30 -13.58
CA LYS A 162 -11.18 10.04 -13.87
C LYS A 162 -12.01 11.33 -13.98
N LYS A 163 -11.73 12.33 -13.15
CA LYS A 163 -12.47 13.62 -13.19
C LYS A 163 -12.13 14.44 -14.44
N ILE A 164 -10.88 14.44 -14.88
CA ILE A 164 -10.44 15.14 -16.09
C ILE A 164 -11.11 14.52 -17.32
N ASN A 165 -11.03 13.19 -17.47
CA ASN A 165 -11.65 12.49 -18.62
C ASN A 165 -13.18 12.66 -18.68
N LEU A 166 -13.86 12.76 -17.52
CA LEU A 166 -15.30 13.04 -17.48
C LEU A 166 -15.61 14.47 -17.91
N LEU A 167 -14.77 15.45 -17.59
CA LEU A 167 -14.94 16.84 -18.01
C LEU A 167 -14.67 16.99 -19.51
N GLU A 168 -13.65 16.34 -20.06
CA GLU A 168 -13.38 16.33 -21.50
C GLU A 168 -14.54 15.71 -22.28
N ALA A 169 -15.05 14.55 -21.83
CA ALA A 169 -16.21 13.92 -22.46
C ALA A 169 -17.48 14.78 -22.40
N GLN A 170 -17.67 15.61 -21.37
CA GLN A 170 -18.79 16.57 -21.30
C GLN A 170 -18.61 17.77 -22.24
N VAL A 171 -17.39 18.24 -22.44
CA VAL A 171 -17.11 19.34 -23.38
C VAL A 171 -17.38 18.91 -24.82
N ASP A 172 -16.95 17.70 -25.19
CA ASP A 172 -17.16 17.15 -26.52
C ASP A 172 -18.67 17.00 -26.88
N THR A 173 -19.48 16.63 -25.88
CA THR A 173 -20.96 16.51 -26.08
C THR A 173 -21.70 17.85 -26.15
N VAL A 174 -21.09 18.96 -25.77
CA VAL A 174 -21.70 20.30 -25.81
C VAL A 174 -21.30 21.05 -27.09
N THR A 175 -20.24 20.58 -27.76
CA THR A 175 -19.71 21.19 -29.00
C THR A 175 -20.23 20.54 -30.29
N GLU A 176 -21.00 19.46 -30.20
CA GLU A 176 -21.81 18.86 -31.28
C GLU A 176 -23.25 19.42 -31.26
#